data_0ed63775557a423926bfa5a81de48fed
#
_entry.id   0ed63775557a423926bfa5a81de48fed
#
_cell.length_a   1.000
_cell.length_b   1.000
_cell.length_c   1.000
_cell.angle_alpha   90.00
_cell.angle_beta   90.00
_cell.angle_gamma   90.00
#
_symmetry.space_group_name_H-M   'P 1'
#
loop_
_entity.id
_entity.type
_entity.pdbx_description
1 polymer ?
#
loop_
_entity_poly.entity_id
_entity_poly.type
_entity_poly.pdbx_seq_one_letter_code
_entity_poly.pdbx_strand_id
1 'polypeptide(L)'
;MALLDFLAFALVATLLSLVMFFANDFLKNSQSATSVWQPWVTAIGVIAAAFFVVWQQHMIAKREAEQRSRKSVAARAVMPAALAEICQYAQKCGHILKDIYPRTADHCLLAGSFCIPEFPSDAIKVLRDCIEHADKPHIEPIAGCIKRLQVQNSRLTSLLGKPSETLIHIHQIDSALRDVIELHACCSDLFWYARFETEEPDMTIEQSIFNSATICNIDEHSFPSLFKYMRGIKLIN
;
A
#
# COMPACT_ATOMS: atom_id res chain seq x y z
N MET A 1 30.03 -7.20 0.44
CA MET A 1 29.28 -8.44 0.12
C MET A 1 30.22 -9.50 -0.47
N ALA A 2 30.95 -9.22 -1.51
CA ALA A 2 31.92 -10.16 -2.12
C ALA A 2 32.98 -10.72 -1.13
N LEU A 3 33.35 -9.96 -0.12
CA LEU A 3 34.31 -10.36 0.88
C LEU A 3 33.81 -11.48 1.83
N LEU A 4 32.52 -11.40 2.21
CA LEU A 4 31.87 -12.42 3.06
C LEU A 4 31.66 -13.73 2.30
N ASP A 5 31.28 -13.65 1.03
CA ASP A 5 31.10 -14.81 0.15
C ASP A 5 32.47 -15.48 -0.12
N PHE A 6 33.54 -14.68 -0.29
CA PHE A 6 34.90 -15.16 -0.44
C PHE A 6 35.42 -15.82 0.83
N LEU A 7 35.17 -15.22 1.99
CA LEU A 7 35.58 -15.80 3.30
C LEU A 7 34.84 -17.12 3.57
N ALA A 8 33.57 -17.21 3.24
CA ALA A 8 32.78 -18.43 3.38
C ALA A 8 33.34 -19.55 2.48
N PHE A 9 33.63 -19.23 1.22
CA PHE A 9 34.25 -20.18 0.28
C PHE A 9 35.63 -20.64 0.73
N ALA A 10 36.47 -19.71 1.17
CA ALA A 10 37.82 -20.02 1.70
C ALA A 10 37.76 -20.92 2.93
N LEU A 11 36.77 -20.68 3.83
CA LEU A 11 36.58 -21.48 5.04
C LEU A 11 36.12 -22.90 4.72
N VAL A 12 35.22 -23.08 3.78
CA VAL A 12 34.75 -24.39 3.30
C VAL A 12 35.88 -25.14 2.59
N ALA A 13 36.68 -24.47 1.75
CA ALA A 13 37.80 -25.06 1.06
C ALA A 13 38.93 -25.51 2.02
N THR A 14 39.19 -24.69 3.05
CA THR A 14 40.18 -25.06 4.10
C THR A 14 39.70 -26.23 4.96
N LEU A 15 38.40 -26.27 5.32
CA LEU A 15 37.82 -27.40 6.05
C LEU A 15 37.86 -28.69 5.24
N LEU A 16 37.52 -28.65 3.95
CA LEU A 16 37.59 -29.79 3.04
C LEU A 16 39.06 -30.29 2.89
N SER A 17 40.02 -29.38 2.75
CA SER A 17 41.43 -29.72 2.66
C SER A 17 41.92 -30.38 3.93
N LEU A 18 41.49 -29.90 5.10
CA LEU A 18 41.83 -30.47 6.41
C LEU A 18 41.26 -31.88 6.57
N VAL A 19 39.97 -32.08 6.18
CA VAL A 19 39.32 -33.39 6.20
C VAL A 19 40.03 -34.37 5.28
N MET A 20 40.42 -33.96 4.06
CA MET A 20 41.17 -34.81 3.13
C MET A 20 42.59 -35.15 3.62
N PHE A 21 43.27 -34.18 4.26
CA PHE A 21 44.59 -34.41 4.87
C PHE A 21 44.50 -35.46 5.98
N PHE A 22 43.53 -35.32 6.90
CA PHE A 22 43.32 -36.27 7.98
C PHE A 22 42.86 -37.65 7.49
N ALA A 23 42.02 -37.71 6.45
CA ALA A 23 41.59 -38.97 5.83
C ALA A 23 42.78 -39.74 5.24
N ASN A 24 43.73 -39.04 4.62
CA ASN A 24 44.92 -39.65 4.03
C ASN A 24 45.89 -40.16 5.11
N ASP A 25 46.05 -39.43 6.22
CA ASP A 25 46.90 -39.84 7.35
C ASP A 25 46.28 -41.03 8.11
N PHE A 26 44.97 -41.06 8.21
CA PHE A 26 44.16 -42.17 8.76
C PHE A 26 44.36 -43.47 7.97
N LEU A 27 44.32 -43.41 6.64
CA LEU A 27 44.52 -44.56 5.76
C LEU A 27 45.94 -45.15 5.88
N LYS A 28 46.93 -44.34 6.26
CA LYS A 28 48.31 -44.77 6.42
C LYS A 28 48.63 -45.41 7.79
N ASN A 29 47.88 -45.04 8.87
CA ASN A 29 48.22 -45.42 10.27
C ASN A 29 47.07 -46.19 10.98
N SER A 30 46.47 -47.14 10.36
CA SER A 30 45.12 -47.66 10.61
C SER A 30 44.84 -48.47 11.87
N GLN A 31 45.63 -48.57 12.91
CA GLN A 31 45.25 -49.43 14.05
C GLN A 31 45.24 -48.81 15.46
N SER A 32 45.78 -47.65 15.73
CA SER A 32 45.76 -47.08 17.11
C SER A 32 45.21 -45.65 17.22
N ALA A 33 45.01 -44.96 16.10
CA ALA A 33 44.65 -43.53 16.09
C ALA A 33 43.13 -43.26 16.07
N THR A 34 42.31 -44.24 15.81
CA THR A 34 40.85 -44.08 15.58
C THR A 34 40.09 -43.49 16.78
N SER A 35 40.48 -43.81 17.99
CA SER A 35 39.72 -43.39 19.19
C SER A 35 39.91 -41.90 19.54
N VAL A 36 41.03 -41.30 19.16
CA VAL A 36 41.37 -39.89 19.51
C VAL A 36 40.85 -38.91 18.49
N TRP A 37 40.80 -39.27 17.21
CA TRP A 37 40.40 -38.35 16.12
C TRP A 37 38.91 -38.30 15.82
N GLN A 38 38.18 -39.36 16.14
CA GLN A 38 36.75 -39.46 15.86
C GLN A 38 35.95 -38.31 16.46
N PRO A 39 36.14 -37.84 17.71
CA PRO A 39 35.42 -36.70 18.26
C PRO A 39 35.67 -35.39 17.50
N TRP A 40 36.91 -35.17 17.05
CA TRP A 40 37.31 -33.96 16.34
C TRP A 40 36.67 -33.88 14.94
N VAL A 41 36.64 -34.98 14.19
CA VAL A 41 36.00 -35.06 12.88
C VAL A 41 34.49 -34.80 13.02
N THR A 42 33.87 -35.36 14.03
CA THR A 42 32.48 -35.13 14.33
C THR A 42 32.22 -33.67 14.69
N ALA A 43 33.04 -33.08 15.55
CA ALA A 43 32.88 -31.66 15.94
C ALA A 43 33.03 -30.71 14.74
N ILE A 44 34.04 -30.93 13.87
CA ILE A 44 34.23 -30.14 12.65
C ILE A 44 33.04 -30.31 11.70
N GLY A 45 32.53 -31.55 11.55
CA GLY A 45 31.33 -31.81 10.73
C GLY A 45 30.09 -31.07 11.22
N VAL A 46 29.86 -31.04 12.53
CA VAL A 46 28.75 -30.31 13.15
C VAL A 46 28.87 -28.80 12.94
N ILE A 47 30.08 -28.24 13.14
CA ILE A 47 30.35 -26.81 12.92
C ILE A 47 30.15 -26.45 11.44
N ALA A 48 30.62 -27.25 10.51
CA ALA A 48 30.46 -27.05 9.09
C ALA A 48 28.96 -27.11 8.67
N ALA A 49 28.20 -28.06 9.21
CA ALA A 49 26.78 -28.18 8.98
C ALA A 49 26.00 -26.96 9.52
N ALA A 50 26.33 -26.53 10.76
CA ALA A 50 25.70 -25.33 11.34
C ALA A 50 25.99 -24.07 10.51
N PHE A 51 27.24 -23.88 10.08
CA PHE A 51 27.61 -22.77 9.21
C PHE A 51 26.85 -22.81 7.86
N PHE A 52 26.73 -23.99 7.25
CA PHE A 52 26.01 -24.17 6.00
C PHE A 52 24.52 -23.82 6.14
N VAL A 53 23.89 -24.20 7.24
CA VAL A 53 22.49 -23.85 7.54
C VAL A 53 22.33 -22.33 7.67
N VAL A 54 23.19 -21.66 8.44
CA VAL A 54 23.16 -20.20 8.60
C VAL A 54 23.37 -19.50 7.26
N TRP A 55 24.33 -19.97 6.46
CA TRP A 55 24.57 -19.42 5.13
C TRP A 55 23.37 -19.61 4.19
N GLN A 56 22.76 -20.80 4.18
CA GLN A 56 21.53 -21.04 3.40
C GLN A 56 20.39 -20.09 3.83
N GLN A 57 20.17 -19.93 5.14
CA GLN A 57 19.15 -18.99 5.65
C GLN A 57 19.42 -17.57 5.19
N HIS A 58 20.69 -17.13 5.22
CA HIS A 58 21.06 -15.80 4.73
C HIS A 58 20.78 -15.63 3.23
N MET A 59 21.10 -16.64 2.42
CA MET A 59 20.84 -16.63 0.97
C MET A 59 19.35 -16.63 0.65
N ILE A 60 18.55 -17.39 1.41
CA ILE A 60 17.08 -17.41 1.27
C ILE A 60 16.51 -16.03 1.63
N ALA A 61 16.89 -15.47 2.77
CA ALA A 61 16.43 -14.14 3.21
C ALA A 61 16.77 -13.04 2.18
N LYS A 62 17.96 -13.10 1.57
CA LYS A 62 18.34 -12.16 0.51
C LYS A 62 17.47 -12.29 -0.74
N ARG A 63 17.22 -13.53 -1.19
CA ARG A 63 16.34 -13.78 -2.36
C ARG A 63 14.91 -13.33 -2.08
N GLU A 64 14.39 -13.56 -0.88
CA GLU A 64 13.07 -13.08 -0.49
C GLU A 64 13.00 -11.56 -0.46
N ALA A 65 14.02 -10.87 0.05
CA ALA A 65 14.09 -9.41 0.05
C ALA A 65 14.11 -8.85 -1.39
N GLU A 66 14.89 -9.45 -2.29
CA GLU A 66 14.91 -9.07 -3.71
C GLU A 66 13.56 -9.32 -4.39
N GLN A 67 12.91 -10.45 -4.10
CA GLN A 67 11.58 -10.75 -4.63
C GLN A 67 10.51 -9.78 -4.12
N ARG A 68 10.54 -9.45 -2.81
CA ARG A 68 9.64 -8.44 -2.22
C ARG A 68 9.84 -7.08 -2.89
N SER A 69 11.08 -6.64 -3.06
CA SER A 69 11.40 -5.39 -3.75
C SER A 69 10.85 -5.36 -5.18
N ARG A 70 11.06 -6.43 -5.97
CA ARG A 70 10.51 -6.52 -7.34
C ARG A 70 8.98 -6.48 -7.36
N LYS A 71 8.32 -7.18 -6.45
CA LYS A 71 6.86 -7.18 -6.32
C LYS A 71 6.33 -5.80 -5.91
N SER A 72 7.00 -5.13 -4.98
CA SER A 72 6.67 -3.76 -4.57
C SER A 72 6.74 -2.79 -5.76
N VAL A 73 7.82 -2.83 -6.53
CA VAL A 73 7.97 -2.00 -7.74
C VAL A 73 6.88 -2.32 -8.77
N ALA A 74 6.57 -3.60 -9.01
CA ALA A 74 5.55 -3.99 -9.97
C ALA A 74 4.14 -3.54 -9.54
N ALA A 75 3.77 -3.72 -8.28
CA ALA A 75 2.49 -3.28 -7.73
C ALA A 75 2.37 -1.74 -7.79
N ARG A 76 3.43 -1.02 -7.43
CA ARG A 76 3.48 0.44 -7.44
C ARG A 76 3.38 1.01 -8.87
N ALA A 77 3.92 0.31 -9.88
CA ALA A 77 3.88 0.75 -11.28
C ALA A 77 2.44 0.83 -11.85
N VAL A 78 1.51 0.01 -11.36
CA VAL A 78 0.10 0.02 -11.79
C VAL A 78 -0.79 0.91 -10.92
N MET A 79 -0.30 1.34 -9.77
CA MET A 79 -1.04 2.16 -8.81
C MET A 79 -1.55 3.50 -9.39
N PRO A 80 -0.81 4.25 -10.23
CA PRO A 80 -1.29 5.51 -10.80
C PRO A 80 -2.59 5.35 -11.60
N ALA A 81 -2.73 4.25 -12.34
CA ALA A 81 -3.95 3.99 -13.10
C ALA A 81 -5.14 3.73 -12.17
N ALA A 82 -4.95 2.95 -11.11
CA ALA A 82 -5.98 2.69 -10.10
C ALA A 82 -6.40 3.97 -9.36
N LEU A 83 -5.45 4.82 -8.97
CA LEU A 83 -5.75 6.12 -8.35
C LEU A 83 -6.51 7.04 -9.31
N ALA A 84 -6.14 7.07 -10.60
CA ALA A 84 -6.84 7.86 -11.60
C ALA A 84 -8.29 7.38 -11.77
N GLU A 85 -8.55 6.08 -11.78
CA GLU A 85 -9.90 5.51 -11.84
C GLU A 85 -10.75 5.94 -10.64
N ILE A 86 -10.18 5.90 -9.43
CA ILE A 86 -10.87 6.36 -8.21
C ILE A 86 -11.13 7.87 -8.27
N CYS A 87 -10.19 8.69 -8.74
CA CYS A 87 -10.39 10.12 -8.93
C CYS A 87 -11.52 10.41 -9.94
N GLN A 88 -11.57 9.68 -11.05
CA GLN A 88 -12.67 9.80 -12.03
C GLN A 88 -14.02 9.40 -11.44
N TYR A 89 -14.04 8.33 -10.65
CA TYR A 89 -15.24 7.93 -9.91
C TYR A 89 -15.71 9.04 -8.97
N ALA A 90 -14.79 9.61 -8.17
CA ALA A 90 -15.10 10.72 -7.26
C ALA A 90 -15.65 11.94 -8.02
N GLN A 91 -15.04 12.32 -9.14
CA GLN A 91 -15.52 13.42 -9.99
C GLN A 91 -16.93 13.16 -10.52
N LYS A 92 -17.22 11.95 -11.03
CA LYS A 92 -18.56 11.57 -11.50
C LYS A 92 -19.59 11.66 -10.36
N CYS A 93 -19.25 11.20 -9.16
CA CYS A 93 -20.11 11.34 -7.97
C CYS A 93 -20.34 12.81 -7.62
N GLY A 94 -19.32 13.64 -7.67
CA GLY A 94 -19.39 15.08 -7.44
C GLY A 94 -20.34 15.78 -8.43
N HIS A 95 -20.26 15.43 -9.72
CA HIS A 95 -21.15 15.97 -10.74
C HIS A 95 -22.62 15.63 -10.45
N ILE A 96 -22.94 14.39 -10.13
CA ILE A 96 -24.32 14.00 -9.80
C ILE A 96 -24.84 14.76 -8.59
N LEU A 97 -24.04 14.85 -7.53
CA LEU A 97 -24.43 15.57 -6.31
C LEU A 97 -24.62 17.06 -6.58
N LYS A 98 -23.78 17.66 -7.43
CA LYS A 98 -23.89 19.05 -7.87
C LYS A 98 -25.20 19.30 -8.66
N ASP A 99 -25.57 18.38 -9.56
CA ASP A 99 -26.81 18.50 -10.36
C ASP A 99 -28.08 18.35 -9.51
N ILE A 100 -27.97 17.64 -8.38
CA ILE A 100 -29.07 17.46 -7.43
C ILE A 100 -29.19 18.67 -6.49
N TYR A 101 -28.10 19.32 -6.13
CA TYR A 101 -28.06 20.39 -5.13
C TYR A 101 -29.03 21.55 -5.39
N PRO A 102 -29.13 22.13 -6.60
CA PRO A 102 -30.10 23.22 -6.88
C PRO A 102 -31.55 22.80 -6.74
N ARG A 103 -31.85 21.51 -6.94
CA ARG A 103 -33.23 20.99 -6.85
C ARG A 103 -33.70 20.85 -5.40
N THR A 104 -32.80 21.04 -4.44
CA THR A 104 -33.11 21.04 -3.00
C THR A 104 -33.35 22.45 -2.45
N ALA A 105 -33.72 23.42 -3.33
CA ALA A 105 -33.91 24.82 -2.94
C ALA A 105 -34.86 25.02 -1.75
N ASP A 106 -35.86 24.14 -1.59
CA ASP A 106 -36.74 24.10 -0.42
C ASP A 106 -36.24 23.22 0.71
N HIS A 107 -34.90 22.97 0.75
CA HIS A 107 -34.22 22.13 1.71
C HIS A 107 -34.52 20.63 1.65
N CYS A 108 -35.36 20.17 0.74
CA CYS A 108 -35.71 18.77 0.55
C CYS A 108 -35.91 18.43 -0.94
N LEU A 109 -35.40 17.28 -1.35
CA LEU A 109 -35.63 16.69 -2.66
C LEU A 109 -36.26 15.32 -2.47
N LEU A 110 -37.22 14.96 -3.31
CA LEU A 110 -37.67 13.58 -3.40
C LEU A 110 -36.59 12.74 -4.04
N ALA A 111 -36.24 11.64 -3.40
CA ALA A 111 -35.29 10.65 -3.95
C ALA A 111 -35.85 10.20 -5.33
N GLY A 112 -35.00 10.20 -6.32
CA GLY A 112 -35.34 9.82 -7.68
C GLY A 112 -34.42 8.74 -8.20
N SER A 113 -34.65 8.28 -9.43
CA SER A 113 -33.76 7.31 -10.09
C SER A 113 -32.49 8.03 -10.57
N PHE A 114 -31.54 8.20 -9.68
CA PHE A 114 -30.22 8.70 -10.04
C PHE A 114 -29.32 7.54 -10.42
N CYS A 115 -28.58 7.69 -11.52
CA CYS A 115 -27.59 6.70 -11.95
C CYS A 115 -26.32 6.86 -11.11
N ILE A 116 -26.12 5.94 -10.18
CA ILE A 116 -24.88 5.91 -9.37
C ILE A 116 -23.74 5.40 -10.27
N PRO A 117 -22.56 6.07 -10.28
CA PRO A 117 -21.42 5.61 -11.05
C PRO A 117 -20.98 4.21 -10.64
N GLU A 118 -20.47 3.46 -11.61
CA GLU A 118 -19.94 2.13 -11.35
C GLU A 118 -18.77 2.19 -10.34
N PHE A 119 -18.83 1.30 -9.36
CA PHE A 119 -17.84 1.24 -8.30
C PHE A 119 -16.51 0.66 -8.81
N PRO A 120 -15.36 1.32 -8.58
CA PRO A 120 -14.07 0.94 -9.13
C PRO A 120 -13.46 -0.26 -8.38
N SER A 121 -14.07 -1.43 -8.55
CA SER A 121 -13.68 -2.66 -7.84
C SER A 121 -12.28 -3.14 -8.21
N ASP A 122 -11.86 -2.92 -9.46
CA ASP A 122 -10.54 -3.34 -9.93
C ASP A 122 -9.44 -2.45 -9.38
N ALA A 123 -9.68 -1.15 -9.26
CA ALA A 123 -8.76 -0.24 -8.59
C ALA A 123 -8.51 -0.65 -7.12
N ILE A 124 -9.55 -1.13 -6.41
CA ILE A 124 -9.39 -1.63 -5.04
C ILE A 124 -8.48 -2.87 -5.00
N LYS A 125 -8.61 -3.80 -5.95
CA LYS A 125 -7.73 -4.98 -6.01
C LYS A 125 -6.27 -4.55 -6.16
N VAL A 126 -6.00 -3.62 -7.08
CA VAL A 126 -4.66 -3.07 -7.28
C VAL A 126 -4.12 -2.41 -6.01
N LEU A 127 -4.92 -1.57 -5.33
CA LEU A 127 -4.49 -0.94 -4.09
C LEU A 127 -4.25 -1.95 -2.96
N ARG A 128 -5.02 -3.02 -2.86
CA ARG A 128 -4.78 -4.10 -1.89
C ARG A 128 -3.46 -4.82 -2.16
N ASP A 129 -3.16 -5.12 -3.43
CA ASP A 129 -1.88 -5.71 -3.83
C ASP A 129 -0.72 -4.75 -3.51
N CYS A 130 -0.93 -3.44 -3.67
CA CYS A 130 0.05 -2.44 -3.25
C CYS A 130 0.29 -2.47 -1.74
N ILE A 131 -0.75 -2.59 -0.90
CA ILE A 131 -0.62 -2.69 0.57
C ILE A 131 0.22 -3.90 0.98
N GLU A 132 0.04 -5.05 0.32
CA GLU A 132 0.78 -6.28 0.64
C GLU A 132 2.30 -6.10 0.48
N HIS A 133 2.72 -5.21 -0.43
CA HIS A 133 4.11 -5.03 -0.81
C HIS A 133 4.67 -3.62 -0.51
N ALA A 134 3.85 -2.72 0.04
CA ALA A 134 4.25 -1.36 0.38
C ALA A 134 5.16 -1.31 1.61
N ASP A 135 5.98 -0.26 1.68
CA ASP A 135 6.73 0.08 2.89
C ASP A 135 5.78 0.60 3.98
N LYS A 136 6.14 0.36 5.24
CA LYS A 136 5.32 0.69 6.42
C LYS A 136 4.66 2.09 6.39
N PRO A 137 5.37 3.20 6.04
CA PRO A 137 4.76 4.53 6.06
C PRO A 137 3.63 4.71 5.04
N HIS A 138 3.59 3.90 3.98
CA HIS A 138 2.61 4.05 2.90
C HIS A 138 1.40 3.11 3.03
N ILE A 139 1.46 2.12 3.93
CA ILE A 139 0.37 1.15 4.14
C ILE A 139 -0.91 1.86 4.62
N GLU A 140 -0.80 2.70 5.66
CA GLU A 140 -1.96 3.40 6.23
C GLU A 140 -2.60 4.40 5.26
N PRO A 141 -1.86 5.25 4.52
CA PRO A 141 -2.44 6.12 3.50
C PRO A 141 -3.21 5.36 2.41
N ILE A 142 -2.66 4.26 1.89
CA ILE A 142 -3.32 3.45 0.86
C ILE A 142 -4.59 2.78 1.44
N ALA A 143 -4.50 2.20 2.63
CA ALA A 143 -5.66 1.61 3.32
C ALA A 143 -6.73 2.67 3.65
N GLY A 144 -6.31 3.87 4.02
CA GLY A 144 -7.17 5.03 4.23
C GLY A 144 -7.97 5.41 2.98
N CYS A 145 -7.34 5.40 1.81
CA CYS A 145 -7.97 5.65 0.53
C CYS A 145 -9.07 4.61 0.23
N ILE A 146 -8.77 3.31 0.39
CA ILE A 146 -9.76 2.23 0.21
C ILE A 146 -10.94 2.39 1.18
N LYS A 147 -10.66 2.67 2.45
CA LYS A 147 -11.70 2.89 3.46
C LYS A 147 -12.61 4.05 3.10
N ARG A 148 -12.04 5.20 2.68
CA ARG A 148 -12.82 6.37 2.26
C ARG A 148 -13.69 6.08 1.06
N LEU A 149 -13.16 5.38 0.04
CA LEU A 149 -13.90 4.96 -1.14
C LEU A 149 -15.11 4.08 -0.78
N GLN A 150 -14.93 3.09 0.09
CA GLN A 150 -16.01 2.20 0.54
C GLN A 150 -17.08 2.95 1.33
N VAL A 151 -16.68 3.84 2.24
CA VAL A 151 -17.60 4.65 3.05
C VAL A 151 -18.38 5.60 2.15
N GLN A 152 -17.69 6.30 1.24
CA GLN A 152 -18.31 7.22 0.29
C GLN A 152 -19.34 6.51 -0.61
N ASN A 153 -18.96 5.36 -1.19
CA ASN A 153 -19.89 4.57 -2.01
C ASN A 153 -21.11 4.09 -1.22
N SER A 154 -20.90 3.58 -0.01
CA SER A 154 -22.01 3.13 0.86
C SER A 154 -22.98 4.27 1.20
N ARG A 155 -22.44 5.45 1.54
CA ARG A 155 -23.27 6.63 1.84
C ARG A 155 -24.01 7.14 0.62
N LEU A 156 -23.33 7.21 -0.53
CA LEU A 156 -23.93 7.65 -1.79
C LEU A 156 -25.04 6.69 -2.21
N THR A 157 -24.80 5.39 -2.17
CA THR A 157 -25.80 4.36 -2.48
C THR A 157 -26.99 4.45 -1.52
N SER A 158 -26.73 4.63 -0.22
CA SER A 158 -27.79 4.83 0.77
C SER A 158 -28.58 6.14 0.55
N LEU A 159 -27.94 7.19 0.07
CA LEU A 159 -28.58 8.48 -0.20
C LEU A 159 -29.45 8.44 -1.46
N LEU A 160 -28.89 7.95 -2.56
CA LEU A 160 -29.52 8.00 -3.89
C LEU A 160 -30.38 6.77 -4.20
N GLY A 161 -30.13 5.64 -3.54
CA GLY A 161 -30.88 4.38 -3.71
C GLY A 161 -32.18 4.32 -2.89
N LYS A 162 -32.58 5.41 -2.24
CA LYS A 162 -33.82 5.47 -1.47
C LYS A 162 -35.04 5.45 -2.38
N PRO A 163 -36.22 4.95 -1.91
CA PRO A 163 -37.47 5.04 -2.61
C PRO A 163 -37.80 6.48 -2.99
N SER A 164 -38.52 6.68 -4.11
CA SER A 164 -38.89 8.00 -4.65
C SER A 164 -39.70 8.90 -3.70
N GLU A 165 -40.23 8.34 -2.63
CA GLU A 165 -41.00 9.07 -1.61
C GLU A 165 -40.10 9.60 -0.45
N THR A 166 -38.81 9.25 -0.44
CA THR A 166 -37.92 9.66 0.64
C THR A 166 -37.33 11.03 0.39
N LEU A 167 -37.43 11.92 1.40
CA LEU A 167 -36.83 13.24 1.35
C LEU A 167 -35.32 13.19 1.57
N ILE A 168 -34.58 13.87 0.70
CA ILE A 168 -33.14 14.09 0.83
C ILE A 168 -32.92 15.53 1.27
N HIS A 169 -32.25 15.71 2.41
CA HIS A 169 -31.96 17.05 2.92
C HIS A 169 -30.61 17.56 2.40
N ILE A 170 -30.53 18.88 2.21
CA ILE A 170 -29.35 19.57 1.66
C ILE A 170 -28.06 19.23 2.43
N HIS A 171 -28.10 19.14 3.75
CA HIS A 171 -26.94 18.78 4.57
C HIS A 171 -26.44 17.35 4.34
N GLN A 172 -27.29 16.44 3.84
CA GLN A 172 -26.86 15.09 3.45
C GLN A 172 -26.05 15.14 2.16
N ILE A 173 -26.43 16.05 1.24
CA ILE A 173 -25.69 16.29 0.00
C ILE A 173 -24.36 16.99 0.30
N ASP A 174 -24.35 17.99 1.18
CA ASP A 174 -23.11 18.64 1.63
C ASP A 174 -22.14 17.62 2.25
N SER A 175 -22.64 16.70 3.07
CA SER A 175 -21.83 15.63 3.65
C SER A 175 -21.29 14.67 2.57
N ALA A 176 -22.10 14.31 1.58
CA ALA A 176 -21.69 13.44 0.48
C ALA A 176 -20.65 14.12 -0.43
N LEU A 177 -20.82 15.43 -0.71
CA LEU A 177 -19.85 16.23 -1.47
C LEU A 177 -18.51 16.31 -0.74
N ARG A 178 -18.53 16.49 0.57
CA ARG A 178 -17.31 16.45 1.39
C ARG A 178 -16.59 15.13 1.27
N ASP A 179 -17.31 14.00 1.40
CA ASP A 179 -16.73 12.66 1.28
C ASP A 179 -16.07 12.46 -0.10
N VAL A 180 -16.65 13.01 -1.17
CA VAL A 180 -16.09 13.01 -2.53
C VAL A 180 -14.78 13.80 -2.60
N ILE A 181 -14.76 15.03 -2.06
CA ILE A 181 -13.58 15.90 -2.06
C ILE A 181 -12.46 15.25 -1.25
N GLU A 182 -12.75 14.73 -0.05
CA GLU A 182 -11.78 14.06 0.80
C GLU A 182 -11.22 12.79 0.15
N LEU A 183 -12.05 12.02 -0.56
CA LEU A 183 -11.59 10.85 -1.33
C LEU A 183 -10.64 11.27 -2.44
N HIS A 184 -11.02 12.29 -3.23
CA HIS A 184 -10.17 12.80 -4.31
C HIS A 184 -8.86 13.33 -3.79
N ALA A 185 -8.84 14.08 -2.69
CA ALA A 185 -7.64 14.59 -2.04
C ALA A 185 -6.72 13.44 -1.59
N CYS A 186 -7.27 12.46 -0.90
CA CYS A 186 -6.53 11.28 -0.44
C CYS A 186 -5.87 10.51 -1.59
N CYS A 187 -6.57 10.36 -2.73
CA CYS A 187 -5.99 9.76 -3.92
C CYS A 187 -4.90 10.64 -4.55
N SER A 188 -5.13 11.96 -4.61
CA SER A 188 -4.17 12.92 -5.16
C SER A 188 -2.86 12.93 -4.39
N ASP A 189 -2.93 12.85 -3.08
CA ASP A 189 -1.76 12.82 -2.19
C ASP A 189 -0.92 11.54 -2.35
N LEU A 190 -1.49 10.47 -2.92
CA LEU A 190 -0.75 9.23 -3.16
C LEU A 190 -0.02 9.18 -4.52
N PHE A 191 -0.28 10.12 -5.45
CA PHE A 191 0.32 10.06 -6.79
C PHE A 191 1.83 10.23 -6.78
N TRP A 192 2.40 11.06 -5.89
CA TRP A 192 3.84 11.21 -5.77
C TRP A 192 4.51 9.87 -5.42
N TYR A 193 3.96 9.15 -4.45
CA TYR A 193 4.42 7.81 -4.11
C TYR A 193 4.26 6.87 -5.29
N ALA A 194 3.09 6.83 -5.92
CA ALA A 194 2.79 5.93 -7.04
C ALA A 194 3.72 6.16 -8.24
N ARG A 195 4.17 7.40 -8.47
CA ARG A 195 5.08 7.78 -9.58
C ARG A 195 6.56 7.62 -9.27
N PHE A 196 6.92 7.06 -8.13
CA PHE A 196 8.32 6.93 -7.69
C PHE A 196 9.02 8.28 -7.48
N GLU A 197 8.29 9.34 -7.21
CA GLU A 197 8.85 10.62 -6.85
C GLU A 197 9.53 10.52 -5.49
N THR A 198 10.69 11.16 -5.34
CA THR A 198 11.53 11.07 -4.13
C THR A 198 11.11 12.05 -3.03
N GLU A 199 10.43 13.11 -3.44
CA GLU A 199 10.01 14.19 -2.54
C GLU A 199 8.49 14.21 -2.43
N GLU A 200 8.01 14.12 -1.21
CA GLU A 200 6.60 14.34 -0.91
C GLU A 200 6.26 15.81 -1.17
N PRO A 201 5.16 16.13 -1.86
CA PRO A 201 4.76 17.52 -2.06
C PRO A 201 4.59 18.23 -0.72
N ASP A 202 5.20 19.40 -0.58
CA ASP A 202 5.01 20.30 0.58
C ASP A 202 3.64 20.98 0.49
N MET A 203 2.59 20.17 0.62
CA MET A 203 1.22 20.61 0.50
C MET A 203 0.46 20.27 1.77
N THR A 204 -0.18 21.27 2.38
CA THR A 204 -1.02 20.99 3.54
C THR A 204 -2.28 20.23 3.14
N ILE A 205 -2.83 19.44 4.07
CA ILE A 205 -4.10 18.72 3.85
C ILE A 205 -5.21 19.68 3.43
N GLU A 206 -5.24 20.89 3.98
CA GLU A 206 -6.20 21.92 3.61
C GLU A 206 -6.05 22.31 2.13
N GLN A 207 -4.83 22.54 1.66
CA GLN A 207 -4.56 22.83 0.24
C GLN A 207 -4.96 21.69 -0.68
N SER A 208 -4.68 20.44 -0.29
CA SER A 208 -5.08 19.26 -1.04
C SER A 208 -6.61 19.15 -1.17
N ILE A 209 -7.34 19.42 -0.09
CA ILE A 209 -8.81 19.46 -0.08
C ILE A 209 -9.34 20.58 -1.00
N PHE A 210 -8.81 21.80 -0.92
CA PHE A 210 -9.24 22.90 -1.78
C PHE A 210 -8.93 22.66 -3.25
N ASN A 211 -7.75 22.13 -3.57
CA ASN A 211 -7.39 21.74 -4.92
C ASN A 211 -8.34 20.67 -5.46
N SER A 212 -8.68 19.68 -4.64
CA SER A 212 -9.60 18.61 -5.00
C SER A 212 -11.04 19.11 -5.22
N ALA A 213 -11.50 20.06 -4.41
CA ALA A 213 -12.80 20.72 -4.63
C ALA A 213 -12.82 21.42 -5.99
N THR A 214 -11.77 22.17 -6.33
CA THR A 214 -11.63 22.84 -7.62
C THR A 214 -11.64 21.84 -8.79
N ILE A 215 -10.89 20.74 -8.69
CA ILE A 215 -10.85 19.69 -9.71
C ILE A 215 -12.20 19.01 -9.88
N CYS A 216 -12.94 18.80 -8.78
CA CYS A 216 -14.31 18.29 -8.83
C CYS A 216 -15.33 19.34 -9.28
N ASN A 217 -14.87 20.53 -9.65
CA ASN A 217 -15.71 21.65 -10.05
C ASN A 217 -16.76 22.05 -8.99
N ILE A 218 -16.34 21.99 -7.72
CA ILE A 218 -17.14 22.38 -6.55
C ILE A 218 -16.53 23.68 -6.05
N ASP A 219 -17.25 24.80 -6.19
CA ASP A 219 -16.80 26.14 -5.86
C ASP A 219 -17.50 26.68 -4.61
N GLU A 220 -16.82 27.63 -3.93
CA GLU A 220 -17.32 28.23 -2.69
C GLU A 220 -18.60 29.04 -2.90
N HIS A 221 -18.78 29.65 -4.06
CA HIS A 221 -19.97 30.48 -4.34
C HIS A 221 -21.22 29.60 -4.41
N SER A 222 -21.11 28.44 -5.03
CA SER A 222 -22.23 27.48 -5.15
C SER A 222 -22.48 26.70 -3.85
N PHE A 223 -21.45 26.49 -3.02
CA PHE A 223 -21.49 25.62 -1.82
C PHE A 223 -20.89 26.30 -0.57
N PRO A 224 -21.40 27.47 -0.14
CA PRO A 224 -20.78 28.25 0.93
C PRO A 224 -20.80 27.53 2.29
N SER A 225 -21.83 26.75 2.59
CA SER A 225 -21.91 25.93 3.81
C SER A 225 -20.82 24.88 3.89
N LEU A 226 -20.53 24.20 2.79
CA LEU A 226 -19.50 23.19 2.66
C LEU A 226 -18.10 23.79 2.90
N PHE A 227 -17.80 24.94 2.26
CA PHE A 227 -16.49 25.60 2.42
C PHE A 227 -16.31 26.21 3.81
N LYS A 228 -17.36 26.76 4.42
CA LYS A 228 -17.32 27.18 5.82
C LYS A 228 -16.97 26.04 6.75
N TYR A 229 -17.56 24.86 6.52
CA TYR A 229 -17.25 23.67 7.29
C TYR A 229 -15.80 23.20 7.06
N MET A 230 -15.32 23.13 5.82
CA MET A 230 -13.94 22.71 5.48
C MET A 230 -12.88 23.61 6.13
N ARG A 231 -13.11 24.93 6.20
CA ARG A 231 -12.23 25.86 6.94
C ARG A 231 -12.29 25.70 8.46
N GLY A 232 -13.39 25.18 8.98
CA GLY A 232 -13.56 24.92 10.42
C GLY A 232 -12.96 23.61 10.90
N ILE A 233 -12.55 22.74 9.98
CA ILE A 233 -11.83 21.51 10.32
C ILE A 233 -10.41 21.88 10.76
N LYS A 234 -10.25 22.32 12.01
CA LYS A 234 -9.01 22.13 12.73
C LYS A 234 -8.88 20.62 12.88
N LEU A 235 -7.95 20.06 12.13
CA LEU A 235 -7.57 18.66 12.21
C LEU A 235 -7.41 18.28 13.68
N ILE A 236 -8.34 17.47 14.15
CA ILE A 236 -8.16 16.69 15.35
C ILE A 236 -7.19 15.60 14.92
N ASN A 237 -5.91 15.83 15.21
CA ASN A 237 -4.83 14.86 15.09
C ASN A 237 -5.03 13.76 16.13
#